data_b752ab278a9828bc24a0a45d233c489c
#
_entry.id   b752ab278a9828bc24a0a45d233c489c
#
_cell.length_a   1.000
_cell.length_b   1.000
_cell.length_c   1.000
_cell.angle_alpha   90.00
_cell.angle_beta   90.00
_cell.angle_gamma   90.00
#
_symmetry.space_group_name_H-M   'P 1'
#
loop_
_entity.id
_entity.type
_entity.pdbx_description
1 polymer ?
#
loop_
_entity_poly.entity_id
_entity_poly.type
_entity_poly.pdbx_seq_one_letter_code
_entity_poly.pdbx_strand_id
1 'polypeptide(L)'
;MDEKEKLVERDLHLFEAINEGKGEHLEGSESLPPIEPLTKAWDVAYVRFSVPDLNLYEDWVKDFGLKIMYKDENVIYSRGLEGDGFCHVAHRGPAKFLGFALQMKSEKDLKILEENIDGCTKVHEIPGIEGSLCGGKRVSFIDPVCGFLVEAVSGRSVAVSYTHLTLPTNDQV
;
A
#
# COMPACT_ATOMS: atom_id res chain seq x y z
N MET A 1 -21.30 -10.12 -29.09
CA MET A 1 -20.63 -9.90 -27.79
C MET A 1 -19.21 -9.46 -28.09
N ASP A 2 -18.89 -8.21 -27.79
CA ASP A 2 -17.59 -7.58 -28.05
C ASP A 2 -16.50 -8.23 -27.16
N GLU A 3 -15.23 -8.20 -27.59
CA GLU A 3 -14.10 -8.71 -26.77
C GLU A 3 -14.00 -8.03 -25.42
N LYS A 4 -14.41 -6.76 -25.32
CA LYS A 4 -14.49 -6.03 -24.04
C LYS A 4 -15.58 -6.59 -23.11
N GLU A 5 -16.74 -6.96 -23.63
CA GLU A 5 -17.82 -7.56 -22.83
C GLU A 5 -17.39 -8.93 -22.28
N LYS A 6 -16.66 -9.73 -23.08
CA LYS A 6 -16.11 -11.00 -22.62
C LYS A 6 -15.05 -10.87 -21.52
N LEU A 7 -14.24 -9.82 -21.58
CA LEU A 7 -13.24 -9.54 -20.53
C LEU A 7 -13.90 -9.15 -19.20
N VAL A 8 -14.91 -8.28 -19.25
CA VAL A 8 -15.65 -7.84 -18.05
C VAL A 8 -16.42 -9.02 -17.42
N GLU A 9 -17.03 -9.87 -18.22
CA GLU A 9 -17.75 -11.05 -17.75
C GLU A 9 -16.79 -12.06 -17.08
N ARG A 10 -15.60 -12.26 -17.64
CA ARG A 10 -14.56 -13.10 -17.05
C ARG A 10 -14.04 -12.56 -15.71
N ASP A 11 -13.85 -11.26 -15.60
CA ASP A 11 -13.36 -10.63 -14.37
C ASP A 11 -14.42 -10.66 -13.27
N LEU A 12 -15.70 -10.51 -13.61
CA LEU A 12 -16.82 -10.69 -12.68
C LEU A 12 -16.88 -12.13 -12.13
N HIS A 13 -16.71 -13.14 -12.97
CA HIS A 13 -16.66 -14.54 -12.54
C HIS A 13 -15.48 -14.84 -11.61
N LEU A 14 -14.32 -14.18 -11.84
CA LEU A 14 -13.16 -14.33 -10.95
C LEU A 14 -13.44 -13.71 -9.57
N PHE A 15 -14.10 -12.56 -9.52
CA PHE A 15 -14.50 -11.90 -8.27
C PHE A 15 -15.54 -12.70 -7.50
N GLU A 16 -16.52 -13.29 -8.18
CA GLU A 16 -17.53 -14.14 -7.57
C GLU A 16 -16.90 -15.43 -7.00
N ALA A 17 -16.00 -16.07 -7.72
CA ALA A 17 -15.27 -17.26 -7.27
C ALA A 17 -14.39 -16.99 -6.04
N ILE A 18 -13.76 -15.83 -5.96
CA ILE A 18 -12.96 -15.42 -4.80
C ILE A 18 -13.85 -15.16 -3.58
N ASN A 19 -14.99 -14.49 -3.75
CA ASN A 19 -15.92 -14.17 -2.67
C ASN A 19 -16.70 -15.38 -2.14
N GLU A 20 -17.00 -16.36 -2.98
CA GLU A 20 -17.73 -17.57 -2.59
C GLU A 20 -16.83 -18.65 -1.98
N GLY A 21 -15.51 -18.47 -1.97
CA GLY A 21 -14.55 -19.48 -1.50
C GLY A 21 -14.59 -20.78 -2.32
N LYS A 22 -15.27 -20.73 -3.46
CA LYS A 22 -15.38 -21.85 -4.43
C LYS A 22 -14.33 -21.69 -5.53
N GLY A 23 -13.06 -21.56 -5.15
CA GLY A 23 -12.01 -21.84 -6.10
C GLY A 23 -12.17 -23.31 -6.52
N GLU A 24 -12.58 -23.57 -7.75
CA GLU A 24 -12.44 -24.91 -8.33
C GLU A 24 -10.97 -25.27 -8.22
N HIS A 25 -10.64 -26.23 -7.38
CA HIS A 25 -9.35 -26.87 -7.43
C HIS A 25 -9.24 -27.49 -8.81
N LEU A 26 -8.41 -26.91 -9.67
CA LEU A 26 -8.05 -27.53 -10.92
C LEU A 26 -7.57 -28.95 -10.58
N GLU A 27 -8.27 -29.97 -11.09
CA GLU A 27 -7.84 -31.34 -10.94
C GLU A 27 -6.39 -31.45 -11.40
N GLY A 28 -5.51 -31.86 -10.51
CA GLY A 28 -4.06 -31.90 -10.75
C GLY A 28 -3.23 -30.75 -10.16
N SER A 29 -3.83 -29.76 -9.50
CA SER A 29 -3.06 -28.86 -8.64
C SER A 29 -2.69 -29.62 -7.36
N GLU A 30 -1.51 -30.22 -7.33
CA GLU A 30 -0.92 -30.61 -6.05
C GLU A 30 -0.90 -29.35 -5.18
N SER A 31 -1.51 -29.42 -4.00
CA SER A 31 -1.42 -28.34 -3.03
C SER A 31 0.06 -28.11 -2.76
N LEU A 32 0.60 -27.00 -3.26
CA LEU A 32 1.97 -26.60 -2.91
C LEU A 32 2.07 -26.60 -1.39
N PRO A 33 3.11 -27.20 -0.83
CA PRO A 33 3.31 -27.17 0.62
C PRO A 33 3.26 -25.72 1.07
N PRO A 34 2.65 -25.40 2.22
CA PRO A 34 2.55 -24.06 2.73
C PRO A 34 3.96 -23.47 2.83
N ILE A 35 4.25 -22.47 1.98
CA ILE A 35 5.51 -21.74 2.05
C ILE A 35 5.45 -20.90 3.31
N GLU A 36 6.34 -21.19 4.26
CA GLU A 36 6.47 -20.34 5.44
C GLU A 36 7.05 -18.98 5.00
N PRO A 37 6.32 -17.86 5.18
CA PRO A 37 6.81 -16.57 4.74
C PRO A 37 8.03 -16.13 5.56
N LEU A 38 9.00 -15.47 4.92
CA LEU A 38 10.17 -14.90 5.58
C LEU A 38 9.77 -13.93 6.70
N THR A 39 8.79 -13.08 6.43
CA THR A 39 8.17 -12.14 7.36
C THR A 39 6.77 -11.80 6.88
N LYS A 40 6.03 -11.04 7.67
CA LYS A 40 4.64 -10.68 7.35
C LYS A 40 4.48 -9.17 7.33
N ALA A 41 3.97 -8.65 6.23
CA ALA A 41 3.41 -7.32 6.20
C ALA A 41 2.08 -7.32 6.97
N TRP A 42 1.82 -6.23 7.65
CA TRP A 42 0.60 -6.10 8.44
C TRP A 42 -0.42 -5.15 7.76
N ASP A 43 0.07 -4.25 6.89
CA ASP A 43 -0.77 -3.31 6.14
C ASP A 43 -0.03 -2.76 4.92
N VAL A 44 -0.74 -2.04 4.05
CA VAL A 44 -0.17 -1.19 3.01
C VAL A 44 0.04 0.21 3.58
N ALA A 45 1.29 0.63 3.68
CA ALA A 45 1.64 1.93 4.25
C ALA A 45 1.29 3.09 3.34
N TYR A 46 1.59 2.99 2.05
CA TYR A 46 1.27 3.98 1.01
C TYR A 46 1.46 3.41 -0.38
N VAL A 47 0.89 4.12 -1.36
CA VAL A 47 1.08 3.86 -2.79
C VAL A 47 1.77 5.04 -3.48
N ARG A 48 2.51 4.77 -4.56
CA ARG A 48 3.24 5.77 -5.34
C ARG A 48 2.80 5.79 -6.78
N PHE A 49 2.55 6.97 -7.29
CA PHE A 49 2.23 7.23 -8.69
C PHE A 49 3.15 8.30 -9.28
N SER A 50 3.26 8.28 -10.58
CA SER A 50 3.74 9.40 -11.39
C SER A 50 2.56 9.93 -12.21
N VAL A 51 2.38 11.25 -12.22
CA VAL A 51 1.26 11.92 -12.91
C VAL A 51 1.77 13.12 -13.71
N PRO A 52 1.25 13.37 -14.92
CA PRO A 52 1.73 14.47 -15.76
C PRO A 52 1.30 15.85 -15.23
N ASP A 53 0.18 15.94 -14.54
CA ASP A 53 -0.37 17.18 -13.99
C ASP A 53 -0.72 17.03 -12.51
N LEU A 54 0.11 17.64 -11.66
CA LEU A 54 -0.10 17.62 -10.21
C LEU A 54 -1.28 18.51 -9.76
N ASN A 55 -1.71 19.50 -10.55
CA ASN A 55 -2.86 20.31 -10.16
C ASN A 55 -4.16 19.53 -10.38
N LEU A 56 -4.29 18.85 -11.53
CA LEU A 56 -5.41 17.95 -11.77
C LEU A 56 -5.45 16.81 -10.74
N TYR A 57 -4.29 16.29 -10.38
CA TYR A 57 -4.20 15.28 -9.33
C TYR A 57 -4.59 15.82 -7.96
N GLU A 58 -4.25 17.06 -7.62
CA GLU A 58 -4.67 17.73 -6.39
C GLU A 58 -6.21 17.83 -6.28
N ASP A 59 -6.87 18.21 -7.37
CA ASP A 59 -8.33 18.29 -7.42
C ASP A 59 -8.95 16.90 -7.18
N TRP A 60 -8.41 15.87 -7.84
CA TRP A 60 -8.83 14.49 -7.60
C TRP A 60 -8.62 14.05 -6.14
N VAL A 61 -7.49 14.37 -5.53
CA VAL A 61 -7.19 14.06 -4.11
C VAL A 61 -8.24 14.66 -3.18
N LYS A 62 -8.64 15.92 -3.43
CA LYS A 62 -9.68 16.61 -2.66
C LYS A 62 -11.06 15.98 -2.86
N ASP A 63 -11.44 15.68 -4.10
CA ASP A 63 -12.71 15.05 -4.44
C ASP A 63 -12.81 13.64 -3.86
N PHE A 64 -11.71 12.90 -3.83
CA PHE A 64 -11.62 11.58 -3.21
C PHE A 64 -11.66 11.63 -1.67
N GLY A 65 -11.50 12.81 -1.07
CA GLY A 65 -11.56 13.01 0.37
C GLY A 65 -10.24 12.84 1.10
N LEU A 66 -9.11 12.77 0.39
CA LEU A 66 -7.80 12.78 1.00
C LEU A 66 -7.38 14.20 1.40
N LYS A 67 -6.50 14.32 2.41
CA LYS A 67 -5.93 15.58 2.85
C LYS A 67 -4.48 15.70 2.38
N ILE A 68 -4.14 16.82 1.76
CA ILE A 68 -2.75 17.12 1.38
C ILE A 68 -1.96 17.45 2.63
N MET A 69 -0.85 16.75 2.83
CA MET A 69 0.12 16.99 3.91
C MET A 69 1.28 17.87 3.45
N TYR A 70 1.71 17.68 2.22
CA TYR A 70 2.79 18.44 1.61
C TYR A 70 2.60 18.49 0.10
N LYS A 71 2.94 19.62 -0.51
CA LYS A 71 2.94 19.82 -1.94
C LYS A 71 4.08 20.76 -2.33
N ASP A 72 4.79 20.39 -3.41
CA ASP A 72 5.66 21.29 -4.15
C ASP A 72 5.43 21.12 -5.67
N GLU A 73 6.34 21.63 -6.49
CA GLU A 73 6.26 21.53 -7.96
C GLU A 73 6.46 20.13 -8.50
N ASN A 74 7.02 19.21 -7.69
CA ASN A 74 7.44 17.86 -8.11
C ASN A 74 6.67 16.73 -7.45
N VAL A 75 6.01 16.98 -6.30
CA VAL A 75 5.37 15.92 -5.53
C VAL A 75 4.21 16.40 -4.68
N ILE A 76 3.22 15.52 -4.50
CA ILE A 76 2.13 15.69 -3.52
C ILE A 76 2.13 14.47 -2.60
N TYR A 77 2.12 14.71 -1.28
CA TYR A 77 1.88 13.73 -0.24
C TYR A 77 0.50 13.95 0.35
N SER A 78 -0.33 12.92 0.38
CA SER A 78 -1.68 12.99 0.94
C SER A 78 -1.96 11.84 1.89
N ARG A 79 -2.89 12.07 2.82
CA ARG A 79 -3.32 11.12 3.85
C ARG A 79 -4.84 10.94 3.83
N GLY A 80 -5.30 9.88 4.45
CA GLY A 80 -6.71 9.70 4.73
C GLY A 80 -7.26 10.72 5.75
N LEU A 81 -8.55 10.65 6.02
CA LEU A 81 -9.21 11.51 7.01
C LEU A 81 -8.73 11.20 8.42
N GLU A 82 -8.51 9.93 8.70
CA GLU A 82 -8.05 9.42 9.99
C GLU A 82 -6.62 8.88 9.81
N GLY A 83 -5.68 9.40 10.56
CA GLY A 83 -4.28 8.97 10.52
C GLY A 83 -3.31 10.12 10.23
N ASP A 84 -2.10 10.02 10.78
CA ASP A 84 -1.07 11.08 10.69
C ASP A 84 -0.06 10.85 9.57
N GLY A 85 0.06 9.62 9.06
CA GLY A 85 0.99 9.30 7.98
C GLY A 85 0.37 9.47 6.60
N PHE A 86 1.18 9.87 5.62
CA PHE A 86 0.72 9.84 4.23
C PHE A 86 0.46 8.41 3.78
N CYS A 87 -0.58 8.23 2.95
CA CYS A 87 -0.94 6.95 2.33
C CYS A 87 -0.87 6.99 0.80
N HIS A 88 -0.71 8.17 0.22
CA HIS A 88 -0.70 8.36 -1.21
C HIS A 88 0.36 9.40 -1.62
N VAL A 89 1.19 9.06 -2.61
CA VAL A 89 2.28 9.90 -3.10
C VAL A 89 2.17 10.01 -4.61
N ALA A 90 2.14 11.23 -5.13
CA ALA A 90 2.18 11.48 -6.56
C ALA A 90 3.38 12.35 -6.94
N HIS A 91 4.24 11.83 -7.80
CA HIS A 91 5.36 12.54 -8.38
C HIS A 91 4.98 13.11 -9.75
N ARG A 92 5.54 14.24 -10.13
CA ARG A 92 5.42 14.76 -11.48
C ARG A 92 6.16 13.87 -12.47
N GLY A 93 5.49 13.45 -13.54
CA GLY A 93 6.09 12.62 -14.58
C GLY A 93 5.04 11.93 -15.44
N PRO A 94 5.43 11.04 -16.36
CA PRO A 94 4.48 10.26 -17.15
C PRO A 94 3.53 9.46 -16.28
N ALA A 95 2.27 9.31 -16.69
CA ALA A 95 1.26 8.55 -15.95
C ALA A 95 1.71 7.09 -15.75
N LYS A 96 2.01 6.72 -14.50
CA LYS A 96 2.52 5.39 -14.17
C LYS A 96 2.28 5.06 -12.70
N PHE A 97 1.94 3.81 -12.40
CA PHE A 97 2.10 3.25 -11.06
C PHE A 97 3.58 2.98 -10.80
N LEU A 98 4.13 3.56 -9.76
CA LEU A 98 5.55 3.40 -9.42
C LEU A 98 5.79 2.26 -8.43
N GLY A 99 4.85 2.02 -7.54
CA GLY A 99 4.98 0.99 -6.52
C GLY A 99 4.19 1.29 -5.27
N PHE A 100 4.47 0.51 -4.24
CA PHE A 100 3.79 0.64 -2.95
C PHE A 100 4.76 0.31 -1.80
N ALA A 101 4.34 0.68 -0.60
CA ALA A 101 5.06 0.35 0.63
C ALA A 101 4.22 -0.54 1.53
N LEU A 102 4.85 -1.56 2.10
CA LEU A 102 4.28 -2.46 3.09
C LEU A 102 4.67 -1.99 4.50
N GLN A 103 3.69 -1.91 5.38
CA GLN A 103 3.93 -1.64 6.79
C GLN A 103 4.39 -2.92 7.50
N MET A 104 5.61 -2.89 8.01
CA MET A 104 6.17 -3.98 8.79
C MET A 104 6.03 -3.70 10.30
N LYS A 105 6.01 -4.77 11.08
CA LYS A 105 5.83 -4.68 12.53
C LYS A 105 7.05 -4.07 13.24
N SER A 106 8.25 -4.35 12.74
CA SER A 106 9.49 -3.96 13.38
C SER A 106 10.66 -3.76 12.40
N GLU A 107 11.72 -3.12 12.86
CA GLU A 107 12.99 -3.05 12.11
C GLU A 107 13.61 -4.43 11.87
N LYS A 108 13.34 -5.41 12.75
CA LYS A 108 13.82 -6.78 12.55
C LYS A 108 13.28 -7.38 11.25
N ASP A 109 12.03 -7.09 10.93
CA ASP A 109 11.41 -7.55 9.68
C ASP A 109 12.09 -6.93 8.46
N LEU A 110 12.49 -5.66 8.55
CA LEU A 110 13.26 -5.00 7.48
C LEU A 110 14.62 -5.66 7.26
N LYS A 111 15.31 -6.05 8.34
CA LYS A 111 16.60 -6.77 8.24
C LYS A 111 16.46 -8.15 7.61
N ILE A 112 15.37 -8.85 7.91
CA ILE A 112 15.08 -10.13 7.25
C ILE A 112 14.92 -9.94 5.74
N LEU A 113 14.23 -8.89 5.29
CA LEU A 113 14.09 -8.57 3.87
C LEU A 113 15.42 -8.17 3.23
N GLU A 114 16.21 -7.33 3.91
CA GLU A 114 17.55 -6.92 3.48
C GLU A 114 18.47 -8.13 3.23
N GLU A 115 18.41 -9.14 4.09
CA GLU A 115 19.29 -10.31 4.04
C GLU A 115 18.85 -11.37 3.03
N ASN A 116 17.55 -11.42 2.69
CA ASN A 116 16.99 -12.52 1.91
C ASN A 116 16.44 -12.12 0.54
N ILE A 117 16.35 -10.84 0.22
CA ILE A 117 15.87 -10.37 -1.08
C ILE A 117 17.02 -9.79 -1.90
N ASP A 118 17.28 -10.38 -3.05
CA ASP A 118 18.30 -9.90 -3.97
C ASP A 118 18.00 -8.48 -4.44
N GLY A 119 19.01 -7.61 -4.39
CA GLY A 119 18.88 -6.20 -4.77
C GLY A 119 18.13 -5.33 -3.77
N CYS A 120 17.80 -5.86 -2.60
CA CYS A 120 17.23 -5.05 -1.51
C CYS A 120 18.24 -4.04 -0.97
N THR A 121 17.78 -2.81 -0.71
CA THR A 121 18.64 -1.80 -0.08
C THR A 121 18.93 -2.16 1.38
N LYS A 122 20.00 -1.56 1.93
CA LYS A 122 20.23 -1.60 3.38
C LYS A 122 19.11 -0.88 4.13
N VAL A 123 18.83 -1.32 5.36
CA VAL A 123 17.91 -0.59 6.26
C VAL A 123 18.46 0.81 6.50
N HIS A 124 17.65 1.80 6.23
CA HIS A 124 18.01 3.21 6.42
C HIS A 124 16.83 4.03 6.93
N GLU A 125 17.11 5.17 7.55
CA GLU A 125 16.09 6.15 7.92
C GLU A 125 15.40 6.68 6.67
N ILE A 126 14.08 6.90 6.73
CA ILE A 126 13.35 7.52 5.61
C ILE A 126 13.82 8.96 5.46
N PRO A 127 14.41 9.34 4.30
CA PRO A 127 15.07 10.65 4.16
C PRO A 127 14.11 11.76 3.75
N GLY A 128 14.60 13.02 3.88
CA GLY A 128 14.00 14.21 3.31
C GLY A 128 12.58 14.50 3.82
N ILE A 129 11.73 14.97 2.92
CA ILE A 129 10.34 15.33 3.24
C ILE A 129 9.56 14.15 3.80
N GLU A 130 9.72 12.97 3.25
CA GLU A 130 9.04 11.76 3.74
C GLU A 130 9.39 11.48 5.20
N GLY A 131 10.68 11.55 5.55
CA GLY A 131 11.14 11.38 6.92
C GLY A 131 10.60 12.45 7.86
N SER A 132 10.49 13.69 7.39
CA SER A 132 9.89 14.80 8.16
C SER A 132 8.39 14.61 8.38
N LEU A 133 7.68 13.98 7.44
CA LEU A 133 6.24 13.77 7.55
C LEU A 133 5.86 12.59 8.44
N CYS A 134 6.66 11.54 8.49
CA CYS A 134 6.28 10.33 9.22
C CYS A 134 7.41 9.59 9.93
N GLY A 135 8.68 9.96 9.70
CA GLY A 135 9.82 9.23 10.26
C GLY A 135 9.90 7.77 9.84
N GLY A 136 10.63 6.98 10.62
CA GLY A 136 10.75 5.53 10.44
C GLY A 136 11.91 5.10 9.56
N LYS A 137 12.00 3.78 9.36
CA LYS A 137 13.04 3.13 8.56
C LYS A 137 12.45 2.40 7.37
N ARG A 138 13.26 2.20 6.35
CA ARG A 138 12.85 1.62 5.08
C ARG A 138 13.92 0.70 4.50
N VAL A 139 13.48 -0.31 3.77
CA VAL A 139 14.21 -1.02 2.72
C VAL A 139 13.40 -0.96 1.43
N SER A 140 14.05 -1.09 0.29
CA SER A 140 13.40 -1.01 -1.02
C SER A 140 14.03 -2.03 -1.97
N PHE A 141 13.20 -2.61 -2.83
CA PHE A 141 13.61 -3.51 -3.89
C PHE A 141 12.67 -3.41 -5.09
N ILE A 142 13.09 -3.92 -6.23
CA ILE A 142 12.25 -3.98 -7.43
C ILE A 142 11.63 -5.36 -7.51
N ASP A 143 10.29 -5.41 -7.67
CA ASP A 143 9.59 -6.66 -7.94
C ASP A 143 10.09 -7.26 -9.26
N PRO A 144 10.62 -8.50 -9.27
CA PRO A 144 11.23 -9.08 -10.46
C PRO A 144 10.23 -9.45 -11.55
N VAL A 145 8.95 -9.56 -11.24
CA VAL A 145 7.88 -9.95 -12.17
C VAL A 145 7.22 -8.71 -12.78
N CYS A 146 6.79 -7.79 -11.94
CA CYS A 146 6.03 -6.61 -12.38
C CYS A 146 6.92 -5.38 -12.64
N GLY A 147 8.16 -5.35 -12.12
CA GLY A 147 9.13 -4.27 -12.33
C GLY A 147 8.80 -2.97 -11.61
N PHE A 148 7.89 -2.96 -10.64
CA PHE A 148 7.62 -1.79 -9.82
C PHE A 148 8.38 -1.81 -8.48
N LEU A 149 8.48 -0.64 -7.87
CA LEU A 149 9.14 -0.47 -6.59
C LEU A 149 8.29 -1.05 -5.46
N VAL A 150 8.88 -1.95 -4.67
CA VAL A 150 8.33 -2.39 -3.40
C VAL A 150 9.19 -1.80 -2.29
N GLU A 151 8.55 -1.10 -1.36
CA GLU A 151 9.17 -0.58 -0.16
C GLU A 151 8.61 -1.34 1.06
N ALA A 152 9.41 -1.56 2.06
CA ALA A 152 8.96 -2.04 3.36
C ALA A 152 9.39 -1.04 4.42
N VAL A 153 8.47 -0.62 5.26
CA VAL A 153 8.68 0.46 6.23
C VAL A 153 8.29 0.03 7.65
N SER A 154 9.00 0.53 8.65
CA SER A 154 8.68 0.33 10.05
C SER A 154 8.95 1.58 10.88
N GLY A 155 8.30 1.72 12.05
CA GLY A 155 8.52 2.84 12.96
C GLY A 155 8.04 4.19 12.42
N ARG A 156 7.15 4.20 11.41
CA ARG A 156 6.49 5.45 10.99
C ARG A 156 5.57 5.93 12.10
N SER A 157 5.52 7.24 12.33
CA SER A 157 4.50 7.83 13.19
C SER A 157 3.14 7.66 12.52
N VAL A 158 2.36 6.74 13.04
CA VAL A 158 0.96 6.56 12.71
C VAL A 158 0.21 7.05 13.94
N ALA A 159 -0.50 8.17 13.83
CA ALA A 159 -1.44 8.51 14.88
C ALA A 159 -2.51 7.44 14.88
N VAL A 160 -2.46 6.65 15.90
CA VAL A 160 -3.54 5.72 16.20
C VAL A 160 -4.64 6.54 16.84
N SER A 161 -5.52 7.11 16.01
CA SER A 161 -6.78 7.64 16.50
C SER A 161 -7.67 6.45 16.86
N TYR A 162 -7.46 5.89 18.03
CA TYR A 162 -8.47 5.07 18.65
C TYR A 162 -9.61 5.99 19.09
N THR A 163 -10.54 6.27 18.21
CA THR A 163 -11.88 6.66 18.65
C THR A 163 -12.51 5.41 19.24
N HIS A 164 -12.35 5.24 20.55
CA HIS A 164 -13.25 4.40 21.30
C HIS A 164 -14.64 5.00 21.15
N LEU A 165 -15.43 4.47 20.23
CA LEU A 165 -16.86 4.58 20.29
C LEU A 165 -17.27 3.80 21.55
N THR A 166 -17.29 4.49 22.67
CA THR A 166 -18.04 4.05 23.83
C THR A 166 -19.51 4.12 23.43
N LEU A 167 -20.06 2.97 23.06
CA LEU A 167 -21.51 2.83 22.96
C LEU A 167 -22.08 3.27 24.31
N PRO A 168 -23.06 4.18 24.35
CA PRO A 168 -23.74 4.51 25.58
C PRO A 168 -24.36 3.22 26.12
N THR A 169 -23.91 2.77 27.27
CA THR A 169 -24.60 1.74 28.05
C THR A 169 -25.94 2.32 28.44
N ASN A 170 -26.98 1.76 27.86
CA ASN A 170 -28.36 2.14 28.23
C ASN A 170 -28.69 1.43 29.54
N ASP A 171 -28.27 2.04 30.66
CA ASP A 171 -28.77 1.68 31.98
C ASP A 171 -30.20 2.28 32.12
N GLN A 172 -31.17 1.52 31.71
CA GLN A 172 -32.56 1.75 32.14
C GLN A 172 -32.90 0.73 33.22
N VAL A 173 -32.99 1.23 34.43
CA VAL A 173 -33.69 0.60 35.55
C VAL A 173 -35.19 0.76 35.35
#